data_f6a21bef9122edcc81cb4a81be145675
#
_entry.id   f6a21bef9122edcc81cb4a81be145675
#
_cell.length_a   1.000
_cell.length_b   1.000
_cell.length_c   1.000
_cell.angle_alpha   90.00
_cell.angle_beta   90.00
_cell.angle_gamma   90.00
#
_symmetry.space_group_name_H-M   'P 1'
#
loop_
_entity.id
_entity.type
_entity.pdbx_description
1 polymer ?
#
loop_
_entity_poly.entity_id
_entity_poly.type
_entity_poly.pdbx_seq_one_letter_code
_entity_poly.pdbx_strand_id
1 'polypeptide(L)'
;MARITVEDCLEVVDNRFELVLMATKRARQLAKGADALVDSSNDKPTVLALREIAGRKVNQELIAEIEKQEREKAEREALEWAAAEVDDDLSKGGDDL
;
A
#
# COMPACT_ATOMS: atom_id res chain seq x y z
N MET A 1 22.29 -10.65 11.16
CA MET A 1 20.90 -10.20 10.99
C MET A 1 20.75 -8.75 11.38
N ALA A 2 20.29 -7.95 10.47
CA ALA A 2 20.11 -6.53 10.76
C ALA A 2 18.95 -6.34 11.74
N ARG A 3 19.24 -5.67 12.82
CA ARG A 3 18.23 -5.40 13.83
C ARG A 3 17.87 -3.92 13.78
N ILE A 4 16.60 -3.65 13.52
CA ILE A 4 16.09 -2.29 13.43
C ILE A 4 15.38 -1.96 14.74
N THR A 5 15.70 -0.81 15.29
CA THR A 5 15.01 -0.29 16.47
C THR A 5 14.19 0.92 16.06
N VAL A 6 13.22 1.27 16.90
CA VAL A 6 12.43 2.49 16.71
C VAL A 6 13.34 3.72 16.68
N GLU A 7 14.42 3.67 17.44
CA GLU A 7 15.39 4.77 17.51
C GLU A 7 16.04 5.05 16.15
N ASP A 8 16.37 3.99 15.41
CA ASP A 8 16.94 4.15 14.07
C ASP A 8 15.95 4.87 13.14
N CYS A 9 14.67 4.53 13.27
CA CYS A 9 13.64 5.17 12.47
C CYS A 9 13.42 6.62 12.87
N LEU A 10 13.58 6.93 14.16
CA LEU A 10 13.39 8.29 14.65
C LEU A 10 14.50 9.25 14.19
N GLU A 11 15.61 8.74 13.68
CA GLU A 11 16.59 9.59 13.02
C GLU A 11 16.08 10.13 11.68
N VAL A 12 15.11 9.43 11.08
CA VAL A 12 14.56 9.78 9.78
C VAL A 12 13.22 10.50 9.93
N VAL A 13 12.41 10.09 10.90
CA VAL A 13 11.06 10.61 11.13
C VAL A 13 11.05 11.41 12.42
N ASP A 14 10.47 12.59 12.39
CA ASP A 14 10.55 13.57 13.47
C ASP A 14 9.94 13.11 14.79
N ASN A 15 8.89 12.34 14.75
CA ASN A 15 8.26 11.91 15.99
C ASN A 15 7.70 10.49 15.88
N ARG A 16 7.49 9.90 17.04
CA ARG A 16 7.07 8.51 17.15
C ARG A 16 5.67 8.29 16.57
N PHE A 17 4.80 9.27 16.72
CA PHE A 17 3.43 9.16 16.21
C PHE A 17 3.42 9.04 14.68
N GLU A 18 4.16 9.92 14.01
CA GLU A 18 4.28 9.85 12.55
C GLU A 18 4.93 8.53 12.11
N LEU A 19 5.93 8.08 12.86
CA LEU A 19 6.58 6.81 12.56
C LEU A 19 5.57 5.66 12.59
N VAL A 20 4.71 5.60 13.62
CA VAL A 20 3.71 4.55 13.72
C VAL A 20 2.75 4.58 12.55
N LEU A 21 2.30 5.78 12.17
CA LEU A 21 1.41 5.92 11.03
C LEU A 21 2.06 5.45 9.73
N MET A 22 3.28 5.88 9.47
CA MET A 22 4.02 5.49 8.28
C MET A 22 4.26 3.98 8.24
N ALA A 23 4.71 3.43 9.35
CA ALA A 23 5.02 2.00 9.44
C ALA A 23 3.76 1.16 9.23
N THR A 24 2.65 1.58 9.81
CA THR A 24 1.38 0.88 9.67
C THR A 24 0.91 0.86 8.21
N LYS A 25 0.96 2.01 7.56
CA LYS A 25 0.53 2.12 6.16
C LYS A 25 1.43 1.30 5.25
N ARG A 26 2.74 1.41 5.45
CA ARG A 26 3.69 0.67 4.61
C ARG A 26 3.56 -0.83 4.84
N ALA A 27 3.38 -1.26 6.09
CA ALA A 27 3.18 -2.68 6.41
C ALA A 27 1.96 -3.24 5.69
N ARG A 28 0.87 -2.47 5.62
CA ARG A 28 -0.32 -2.90 4.87
C ARG A 28 -0.02 -3.05 3.39
N GLN A 29 0.71 -2.10 2.82
CA GLN A 29 1.09 -2.17 1.41
C GLN A 29 1.90 -3.43 1.14
N LEU A 30 2.88 -3.73 1.99
CA LEU A 30 3.70 -4.92 1.86
C LEU A 30 2.87 -6.20 2.03
N ALA A 31 1.94 -6.22 2.97
CA ALA A 31 1.07 -7.37 3.19
C ALA A 31 0.16 -7.62 1.99
N LYS A 32 -0.18 -6.58 1.24
CA LYS A 32 -1.02 -6.70 0.05
C LYS A 32 -0.22 -7.07 -1.20
N GLY A 33 1.08 -7.19 -1.09
CA GLY A 33 1.92 -7.64 -2.18
C GLY A 33 2.83 -6.60 -2.80
N ALA A 34 2.95 -5.42 -2.21
CA ALA A 34 3.90 -4.43 -2.69
C ALA A 34 5.32 -4.95 -2.53
N ASP A 35 6.19 -4.59 -3.48
CA ASP A 35 7.58 -5.04 -3.44
C ASP A 35 8.33 -4.33 -2.33
N ALA A 36 9.08 -5.10 -1.54
CA ALA A 36 9.94 -4.55 -0.51
C ALA A 36 11.14 -3.86 -1.18
N LEU A 37 11.52 -2.72 -0.63
CA LEU A 37 12.67 -1.96 -1.14
C LEU A 37 13.97 -2.31 -0.43
N VAL A 38 13.91 -3.25 0.49
CA VAL A 38 15.08 -3.83 1.16
C VAL A 38 14.95 -5.34 1.07
N ASP A 39 16.03 -6.04 1.37
CA ASP A 39 16.00 -7.50 1.37
C ASP A 39 14.99 -8.00 2.40
N SER A 40 14.02 -8.78 1.95
CA SER A 40 12.92 -9.22 2.79
C SER A 40 13.34 -10.26 3.81
N SER A 41 14.24 -11.16 3.48
CA SER A 41 14.82 -12.17 4.39
C SER A 41 13.80 -12.85 5.30
N ASN A 42 12.56 -13.06 4.82
CA ASN A 42 11.46 -13.66 5.57
C ASN A 42 10.99 -12.83 6.77
N ASP A 43 11.29 -11.53 6.77
CA ASP A 43 10.80 -10.63 7.81
C ASP A 43 9.31 -10.36 7.66
N LYS A 44 8.65 -10.10 8.77
CA LYS A 44 7.25 -9.71 8.77
C LYS A 44 7.08 -8.34 8.12
N PRO A 45 5.90 -8.05 7.54
CA PRO A 45 5.67 -6.74 6.91
C PRO A 45 5.95 -5.55 7.83
N THR A 46 5.66 -5.67 9.12
CA THR A 46 5.93 -4.59 10.06
C THR A 46 7.44 -4.33 10.21
N VAL A 47 8.23 -5.39 10.28
CA VAL A 47 9.67 -5.27 10.38
C VAL A 47 10.25 -4.72 9.09
N LEU A 48 9.77 -5.20 7.95
CA LEU A 48 10.21 -4.69 6.64
C LEU A 48 9.92 -3.20 6.51
N ALA A 49 8.72 -2.77 6.93
CA ALA A 49 8.36 -1.36 6.87
C ALA A 49 9.32 -0.51 7.69
N LEU A 50 9.64 -0.94 8.89
CA LEU A 50 10.58 -0.21 9.75
C LEU A 50 11.98 -0.16 9.13
N ARG A 51 12.43 -1.25 8.55
CA ARG A 51 13.74 -1.30 7.89
C ARG A 51 13.78 -0.36 6.69
N GLU A 52 12.71 -0.31 5.91
CA GLU A 52 12.65 0.60 4.77
C GLU A 52 12.69 2.06 5.22
N ILE A 53 11.98 2.39 6.29
CA ILE A 53 11.97 3.75 6.84
C ILE A 53 13.36 4.12 7.36
N ALA A 54 13.96 3.25 8.16
CA ALA A 54 15.29 3.50 8.72
C ALA A 54 16.34 3.64 7.61
N GLY A 55 16.21 2.88 6.54
CA GLY A 55 17.12 2.94 5.40
C GLY A 55 16.84 4.06 4.42
N ARG A 56 15.88 4.93 4.73
CA ARG A 56 15.46 6.06 3.90
C ARG A 56 14.98 5.63 2.51
N LYS A 57 14.48 4.41 2.40
CA LYS A 57 13.94 3.89 1.13
C LYS A 57 12.49 4.30 0.93
N VAL A 58 11.80 4.62 2.03
CA VAL A 58 10.39 4.94 2.04
C VAL A 58 10.18 6.23 2.83
N ASN A 59 9.33 7.12 2.33
CA ASN A 59 8.93 8.35 3.02
C ASN A 59 7.42 8.51 2.91
N GLN A 60 6.88 9.54 3.54
CA GLN A 60 5.44 9.79 3.52
C GLN A 60 4.92 10.02 2.10
N GLU A 61 5.70 10.69 1.28
CA GLU A 61 5.31 10.96 -0.11
C GLU A 61 5.16 9.68 -0.92
N LEU A 62 6.11 8.76 -0.78
CA LEU A 62 6.05 7.50 -1.49
C LEU A 62 4.86 6.66 -1.02
N ILE A 63 4.63 6.61 0.29
CA ILE A 63 3.50 5.87 0.85
C ILE A 63 2.18 6.45 0.34
N ALA A 64 2.06 7.78 0.35
CA ALA A 64 0.86 8.46 -0.13
C ALA A 64 0.65 8.21 -1.62
N GLU A 65 1.70 8.20 -2.41
CA GLU A 65 1.62 7.94 -3.84
C GLU A 65 1.13 6.52 -4.11
N ILE A 66 1.65 5.56 -3.38
CA ILE A 66 1.21 4.16 -3.52
C ILE A 66 -0.26 4.00 -3.11
N GLU A 67 -0.67 4.64 -2.02
CA GLU A 67 -2.07 4.61 -1.60
C GLU A 67 -2.98 5.20 -2.67
N LYS A 68 -2.55 6.30 -3.27
CA LYS A 68 -3.30 6.94 -4.33
C LYS A 68 -3.45 6.01 -5.53
N GLN A 69 -2.36 5.38 -5.94
CA GLN A 69 -2.38 4.45 -7.07
C GLN A 69 -3.27 3.25 -6.79
N GLU A 70 -3.21 2.71 -5.59
CA GLU A 70 -4.06 1.59 -5.20
C GLU A 70 -5.53 1.97 -5.22
N ARG A 71 -5.84 3.17 -4.72
CA ARG A 71 -7.21 3.67 -4.71
C ARG A 71 -7.73 3.89 -6.12
N GLU A 72 -6.94 4.51 -6.98
CA GLU A 72 -7.32 4.75 -8.36
C GLU A 72 -7.51 3.43 -9.12
N LYS A 73 -6.65 2.47 -8.86
CA LYS A 73 -6.76 1.15 -9.46
C LYS A 73 -8.05 0.46 -9.01
N ALA A 74 -8.36 0.53 -7.72
CA ALA A 74 -9.57 -0.06 -7.17
C ALA A 74 -10.83 0.60 -7.75
N GLU A 75 -10.80 1.93 -7.87
CA GLU A 75 -11.91 2.66 -8.47
C GLU A 75 -12.11 2.29 -9.94
N ARG A 76 -11.01 2.18 -10.67
CA ARG A 76 -11.07 1.80 -12.08
C ARG A 76 -11.61 0.40 -12.26
N GLU A 77 -11.13 -0.54 -11.43
CA GLU A 77 -11.61 -1.91 -11.48
C GLU A 77 -13.09 -1.99 -11.11
N ALA A 78 -13.51 -1.20 -10.12
CA ALA A 78 -14.92 -1.15 -9.75
C ALA A 78 -15.78 -0.59 -10.87
N LEU A 79 -15.29 0.44 -11.55
CA LEU A 79 -16.01 1.02 -12.70
C LEU A 79 -16.09 0.04 -13.86
N GLU A 80 -15.02 -0.67 -14.13
CA GLU A 80 -15.02 -1.68 -15.20
C GLU A 80 -15.99 -2.81 -14.87
N TRP A 81 -16.03 -3.22 -13.62
CA TRP A 81 -16.95 -4.25 -13.14
C TRP A 81 -18.40 -3.80 -13.29
N ALA A 82 -18.70 -2.57 -12.83
CA ALA A 82 -20.04 -2.01 -12.94
C ALA A 82 -20.45 -1.82 -14.38
N ALA A 83 -19.53 -1.35 -15.22
CA ALA A 83 -19.80 -1.18 -16.64
C ALA A 83 -20.11 -2.52 -17.31
N ALA A 84 -19.37 -3.56 -16.94
CA ALA A 84 -19.61 -4.90 -17.49
C ALA A 84 -20.98 -5.42 -17.10
N GLU A 85 -21.41 -5.21 -15.86
CA GLU A 85 -22.72 -5.63 -15.40
C GLU A 85 -23.84 -4.86 -16.09
N VAL A 86 -23.68 -3.55 -16.23
CA VAL A 86 -24.66 -2.71 -16.90
C VAL A 86 -24.79 -3.13 -18.36
N ASP A 87 -23.68 -3.37 -19.02
CA ASP A 87 -23.69 -3.81 -20.41
C ASP A 87 -24.40 -5.15 -20.56
N ASP A 88 -24.17 -6.06 -19.65
CA ASP A 88 -24.83 -7.37 -19.65
C ASP A 88 -26.34 -7.22 -19.44
N ASP A 89 -26.75 -6.37 -18.50
CA ASP A 89 -28.16 -6.11 -18.23
C ASP A 89 -28.83 -5.45 -19.40
N LEU A 90 -28.17 -4.51 -20.04
CA LEU A 90 -28.72 -3.84 -21.23
C LEU A 90 -28.89 -4.83 -22.39
N SER A 91 -27.93 -5.73 -22.51
CA SER A 91 -27.98 -6.75 -23.53
C SER A 91 -29.18 -7.70 -23.34
N LYS A 92 -29.47 -8.01 -22.08
CA LYS A 92 -30.58 -8.91 -21.74
C LYS A 92 -31.91 -8.20 -21.75
N GLY A 93 -31.94 -6.94 -21.28
CA GLY A 93 -33.16 -6.19 -21.13
C GLY A 93 -33.69 -5.61 -22.43
N GLY A 94 -32.84 -5.48 -23.42
CA GLY A 94 -33.21 -4.88 -24.69
C GLY A 94 -34.31 -5.63 -25.43
N ASP A 95 -34.47 -6.89 -25.15
CA ASP A 95 -35.47 -7.72 -25.82
C ASP A 95 -36.85 -7.58 -25.20
N ASP A 96 -36.94 -7.01 -24.01
CA ASP A 96 -38.22 -6.88 -23.32
C ASP A 96 -39.03 -5.68 -23.74
N LEU A 97 -38.47 -4.86 -24.54
CA LEU A 97 -39.19 -3.70 -25.08
C LEU A 97 -39.91 -4.06 -26.36
#